data_b47aae7d40dff4ccd20b7fe7b793ba70
#
_entry.id   b47aae7d40dff4ccd20b7fe7b793ba70
#
_cell.length_a   1.000
_cell.length_b   1.000
_cell.length_c   1.000
_cell.angle_alpha   90.00
_cell.angle_beta   90.00
_cell.angle_gamma   90.00
#
_symmetry.space_group_name_H-M   'P 1'
#
loop_
_entity.id
_entity.type
_entity.pdbx_description
1 polymer ?
#
loop_
_entity_poly.entity_id
_entity_poly.type
_entity_poly.pdbx_seq_one_letter_code
_entity_poly.pdbx_strand_id
1 'polypeptide(L)' 'MPDPNLDPAYHEERAARLLTDIENAYDRDAMLRPEKRTVTSAWVKTRSARAQAHATLALALRLGSKEA' A
#
# COMPACT_ATOMS: atom_id res chain seq x y z
N MET A 1 -13.06 -19.69 9.28
CA MET A 1 -12.66 -18.27 9.40
C MET A 1 -12.74 -17.59 8.05
N PRO A 2 -13.24 -16.34 8.00
CA PRO A 2 -13.26 -15.63 6.72
C PRO A 2 -11.83 -15.38 6.22
N ASP A 3 -11.66 -15.53 4.91
CA ASP A 3 -10.39 -15.28 4.26
C ASP A 3 -10.16 -13.75 4.19
N PRO A 4 -9.10 -13.20 4.83
CA PRO A 4 -8.84 -11.76 4.78
C PRO A 4 -8.62 -11.25 3.37
N ASN A 5 -8.19 -12.10 2.43
CA ASN A 5 -8.04 -11.70 1.03
C ASN A 5 -9.37 -11.38 0.34
N LEU A 6 -10.50 -11.79 0.94
CA LEU A 6 -11.84 -11.49 0.42
C LEU A 6 -12.51 -10.32 1.15
N ASP A 7 -11.80 -9.70 2.10
CA ASP A 7 -12.33 -8.57 2.86
C ASP A 7 -11.82 -7.24 2.27
N PRO A 8 -12.72 -6.41 1.70
CA PRO A 8 -12.29 -5.13 1.14
C PRO A 8 -11.68 -4.19 2.18
N ALA A 9 -12.16 -4.22 3.43
CA ALA A 9 -11.58 -3.38 4.49
C ALA A 9 -10.13 -3.75 4.77
N TYR A 10 -9.78 -5.04 4.72
CA TYR A 10 -8.41 -5.50 4.87
C TYR A 10 -7.50 -4.89 3.79
N HIS A 11 -7.94 -4.92 2.54
CA HIS A 11 -7.15 -4.40 1.43
C HIS A 11 -7.03 -2.87 1.48
N GLU A 12 -8.10 -2.17 1.88
CA GLU A 12 -8.05 -0.72 2.07
C GLU A 12 -7.05 -0.33 3.15
N GLU A 13 -7.06 -1.05 4.28
CA GLU A 13 -6.12 -0.81 5.37
C GLU A 13 -4.68 -1.09 4.94
N ARG A 14 -4.45 -2.18 4.20
CA ARG A 14 -3.12 -2.51 3.70
C ARG A 14 -2.60 -1.45 2.72
N ALA A 15 -3.46 -0.97 1.82
CA ALA A 15 -3.10 0.09 0.89
C ALA A 15 -2.71 1.38 1.64
N ALA A 16 -3.52 1.79 2.62
CA ALA A 16 -3.26 2.98 3.42
C ALA A 16 -1.95 2.84 4.21
N ARG A 17 -1.70 1.68 4.79
CA ARG A 17 -0.48 1.42 5.56
C ARG A 17 0.76 1.47 4.68
N LEU A 18 0.69 0.89 3.47
CA LEU A 18 1.80 0.94 2.53
C LEU A 18 2.12 2.37 2.09
N LEU A 19 1.10 3.20 1.84
CA LEU A 19 1.30 4.60 1.49
C LEU A 19 1.90 5.39 2.65
N THR A 20 1.43 5.14 3.88
CA THR A 20 1.99 5.77 5.08
C THR A 20 3.46 5.39 5.26
N ASP A 21 3.82 4.13 5.04
CA ASP A 21 5.20 3.67 5.12
C ASP A 21 6.09 4.39 4.12
N ILE A 22 5.59 4.62 2.90
CA ILE A 22 6.33 5.36 1.87
C ILE A 22 6.56 6.81 2.32
N GLU A 23 5.52 7.48 2.79
CA GLU A 23 5.63 8.86 3.27
C GLU A 23 6.60 8.98 4.44
N ASN A 24 6.51 8.07 5.41
CA ASN A 24 7.41 8.07 6.57
C ASN A 24 8.85 7.82 6.15
N ALA A 25 9.09 6.96 5.18
CA ALA A 25 10.42 6.70 4.67
C ALA A 25 11.01 7.92 3.97
N TYR A 26 10.21 8.63 3.17
CA TYR A 26 10.66 9.87 2.54
C TYR A 26 10.99 10.93 3.58
N ASP A 27 10.15 11.11 4.59
CA ASP A 27 10.38 12.08 5.65
C ASP A 27 11.67 11.80 6.41
N ARG A 28 11.91 10.52 6.71
CA ARG A 28 13.14 10.10 7.38
C ARG A 28 14.36 10.35 6.51
N ASP A 29 14.30 9.97 5.22
CA ASP A 29 15.40 10.12 4.29
C ASP A 29 15.72 11.60 4.02
N ALA A 30 14.71 12.47 4.07
CA ALA A 30 14.90 13.91 3.85
C ALA A 30 15.84 14.53 4.88
N MET A 31 15.97 13.93 6.06
CA MET A 31 16.85 14.38 7.13
C MET A 31 18.26 13.79 7.02
N LEU A 32 18.48 12.89 6.07
CA LEU A 32 19.76 12.19 5.90
C LEU A 32 20.52 12.76 4.72
N ARG A 33 21.85 12.61 4.77
CA ARG A 33 22.70 12.92 3.61
C ARG A 33 22.33 11.98 2.46
N PRO A 34 22.47 12.42 1.19
CA PRO A 34 22.08 11.58 0.06
C PRO A 34 22.67 10.16 0.08
N GLU A 35 23.92 10.03 0.51
CA GLU A 35 24.62 8.74 0.56
C GLU A 35 24.10 7.81 1.67
N LYS A 36 23.31 8.35 2.60
CA LYS A 36 22.73 7.57 3.70
C LYS A 36 21.25 7.24 3.47
N ARG A 37 20.66 7.76 2.40
CA ARG A 37 19.25 7.53 2.11
C ARG A 37 19.00 6.11 1.68
N THR A 38 17.90 5.52 2.18
CA THR A 38 17.55 4.13 1.95
C THR A 38 16.42 3.96 0.93
N VAL A 39 15.66 5.05 0.67
CA VAL A 39 14.53 4.99 -0.28
C VAL A 39 15.07 5.02 -1.70
N THR A 40 14.81 3.93 -2.44
CA THR A 40 15.21 3.82 -3.85
C THR A 40 13.98 3.83 -4.74
N SER A 41 14.17 4.12 -6.03
CA SER A 41 13.09 4.04 -7.01
C SER A 41 12.45 2.66 -7.05
N ALA A 42 13.28 1.60 -6.97
CA ALA A 42 12.78 0.23 -6.96
C ALA A 42 11.93 -0.05 -5.73
N TRP A 43 12.37 0.40 -4.55
CA TRP A 43 11.61 0.24 -3.31
C TRP A 43 10.26 0.93 -3.40
N VAL A 44 10.23 2.19 -3.87
CA VAL A 44 9.00 2.97 -4.03
C VAL A 44 8.06 2.30 -5.03
N LYS A 45 8.58 1.88 -6.18
CA LYS A 45 7.77 1.21 -7.20
C LYS A 45 7.12 -0.06 -6.66
N THR A 46 7.88 -0.89 -5.94
CA THR A 46 7.36 -2.14 -5.39
C THR A 46 6.25 -1.87 -4.40
N ARG A 47 6.43 -0.93 -3.47
CA ARG A 47 5.42 -0.62 -2.44
C ARG A 47 4.21 0.07 -3.03
N SER A 48 4.41 0.97 -3.99
CA SER A 48 3.31 1.64 -4.68
C SER A 48 2.46 0.66 -5.47
N ALA A 49 3.10 -0.31 -6.15
CA ALA A 49 2.39 -1.36 -6.87
C ALA A 49 1.56 -2.23 -5.92
N ARG A 50 2.09 -2.58 -4.75
CA ARG A 50 1.33 -3.33 -3.74
C ARG A 50 0.14 -2.53 -3.22
N ALA A 51 0.35 -1.25 -2.93
CA ALA A 51 -0.72 -0.37 -2.47
C ALA A 51 -1.84 -0.29 -3.51
N GLN A 52 -1.48 -0.12 -4.78
CA GLN A 52 -2.43 -0.07 -5.88
C GLN A 52 -3.17 -1.39 -6.05
N ALA A 53 -2.46 -2.52 -5.93
CA ALA A 53 -3.08 -3.84 -6.02
C ALA A 53 -4.12 -4.05 -4.91
N HIS A 54 -3.80 -3.68 -3.67
CA HIS A 54 -4.75 -3.79 -2.56
C HIS A 54 -5.96 -2.86 -2.76
N ALA A 55 -5.73 -1.62 -3.22
CA ALA A 55 -6.83 -0.69 -3.48
C ALA A 55 -7.74 -1.20 -4.59
N THR A 56 -7.16 -1.76 -5.66
CA THR A 56 -7.92 -2.34 -6.77
C THR A 56 -8.74 -3.55 -6.31
N LEU A 57 -8.15 -4.43 -5.50
CA LEU A 57 -8.84 -5.58 -4.94
C LEU A 57 -10.00 -5.15 -4.03
N ALA A 58 -9.79 -4.13 -3.20
CA ALA A 58 -10.83 -3.60 -2.34
C ALA A 58 -12.02 -3.11 -3.15
N LEU A 59 -11.76 -2.36 -4.22
CA LEU A 59 -12.79 -1.86 -5.11
C LEU A 59 -13.55 -3.01 -5.78
N ALA A 60 -12.82 -3.99 -6.32
CA ALA A 60 -13.42 -5.15 -6.98
C ALA A 60 -14.30 -5.95 -6.02
N LEU A 61 -13.86 -6.17 -4.79
CA LEU A 61 -14.62 -6.90 -3.79
C LEU A 61 -15.89 -6.14 -3.38
N ARG A 62 -15.82 -4.82 -3.26
CA ARG A 62 -17.00 -4.01 -2.94
C ARG A 62 -18.01 -4.02 -4.07
N LEU A 63 -17.56 -3.95 -5.32
CA LEU A 63 -18.46 -4.02 -6.48
C LEU A 63 -19.11 -5.40 -6.59
N GLY A 64 -18.35 -6.46 -6.37
CA GLY A 64 -18.87 -7.82 -6.34
C GLY A 64 -19.92 -8.03 -5.26
N SER A 65 -19.72 -7.46 -4.07
CA SER A 65 -20.69 -7.52 -2.98
C SER A 65 -21.99 -6.82 -3.33
N LYS A 66 -21.94 -5.72 -4.08
CA LYS A 66 -23.14 -4.99 -4.49
C LYS A 66 -23.97 -5.75 -5.53
N GLU A 67 -23.30 -6.55 -6.33
CA GLU A 67 -23.97 -7.34 -7.38
C GLU A 67 -24.57 -8.64 -6.83
N ALA A 68 -24.13 -9.06 -5.68
CA ALA A 68 -24.66 -10.24 -5.02
C ALA A 68 -25.95 -9.92 -4.28
#